data_5d925bbb1fa6166de6391febaae02d21
#
_entry.id   5d925bbb1fa6166de6391febaae02d21
#
_cell.length_a   1.000
_cell.length_b   1.000
_cell.length_c   1.000
_cell.angle_alpha   90.00
_cell.angle_beta   90.00
_cell.angle_gamma   90.00
#
_symmetry.space_group_name_H-M   'P 1'
#
loop_
_entity.id
_entity.type
_entity.pdbx_description
1 polymer ?
#
loop_
_entity_poly.entity_id
_entity_poly.type
_entity_poly.pdbx_seq_one_letter_code
_entity_poly.pdbx_strand_id
1 'polypeptide(L)'
;GIAVELSHTVSRVTPCDGGAAVEIAPFPTGAGDSRVLNASAVCVTVGRVPNTAGLAEAGIALDQRGWIVVDDTLETSVPGVYAIGDVTGPRRIMLAHMAAAEAHTAVHNILHPEKKKVQSYTVVPSAIFTSPEIGDVGLTEEQAREQGIAARSAVFQFRELGKAQAMGALS
;
A
#
# COMPACT_ATOMS: atom_id res chain seq x y z
N GLY A 1 -12.94 19.78 13.70
CA GLY A 1 -12.85 18.63 12.75
C GLY A 1 -11.67 18.81 11.81
N ILE A 2 -11.34 17.77 11.03
CA ILE A 2 -10.29 17.80 10.02
C ILE A 2 -10.91 18.27 8.71
N ALA A 3 -10.33 19.28 8.05
CA ALA A 3 -10.69 19.64 6.69
C ALA A 3 -10.05 18.67 5.70
N VAL A 4 -10.83 18.16 4.74
CA VAL A 4 -10.37 17.23 3.72
C VAL A 4 -10.52 17.88 2.34
N GLU A 5 -9.42 17.97 1.60
CA GLU A 5 -9.38 18.53 0.26
C GLU A 5 -9.24 17.40 -0.75
N LEU A 6 -10.37 16.99 -1.33
CA LEU A 6 -10.42 15.97 -2.37
C LEU A 6 -10.06 16.54 -3.74
N SER A 7 -9.56 15.68 -4.63
CA SER A 7 -9.19 16.06 -6.02
C SER A 7 -8.19 17.20 -6.10
N HIS A 8 -7.29 17.27 -5.14
CA HIS A 8 -6.18 18.22 -5.14
C HIS A 8 -4.85 17.50 -4.92
N THR A 9 -3.79 18.10 -5.41
CA THR A 9 -2.41 17.72 -5.12
C THR A 9 -1.66 18.91 -4.55
N VAL A 10 -0.63 18.65 -3.74
CA VAL A 10 0.30 19.68 -3.30
C VAL A 10 1.28 19.97 -4.43
N SER A 11 1.30 21.21 -4.93
CA SER A 11 2.20 21.65 -6.00
C SER A 11 3.49 22.24 -5.45
N ARG A 12 3.42 22.90 -4.29
CA ARG A 12 4.58 23.52 -3.65
C ARG A 12 4.41 23.61 -2.15
N VAL A 13 5.52 23.53 -1.42
CA VAL A 13 5.61 23.86 0.01
C VAL A 13 6.73 24.88 0.18
N THR A 14 6.41 26.05 0.71
CA THR A 14 7.38 27.15 0.93
C THR A 14 7.43 27.46 2.43
N PRO A 15 8.60 27.33 3.07
CA PRO A 15 8.76 27.77 4.46
C PRO A 15 8.44 29.26 4.63
N CYS A 16 7.75 29.60 5.73
CA CYS A 16 7.47 30.98 6.12
C CYS A 16 7.56 31.11 7.65
N ASP A 17 7.50 32.34 8.16
CA ASP A 17 7.56 32.59 9.59
C ASP A 17 6.42 31.85 10.32
N GLY A 18 6.80 30.97 11.26
CA GLY A 18 5.89 30.16 12.06
C GLY A 18 5.29 28.93 11.37
N GLY A 19 5.81 28.53 10.17
CA GLY A 19 5.31 27.32 9.50
C GLY A 19 5.64 27.22 8.01
N ALA A 20 4.66 26.91 7.19
CA ALA A 20 4.79 26.77 5.75
C ALA A 20 3.52 27.21 5.01
N ALA A 21 3.69 27.80 3.85
CA ALA A 21 2.67 28.03 2.84
C ALA A 21 2.63 26.81 1.89
N VAL A 22 1.48 26.14 1.84
CA VAL A 22 1.24 24.94 1.03
C VAL A 22 0.33 25.29 -0.12
N GLU A 23 0.86 25.28 -1.34
CA GLU A 23 0.07 25.48 -2.56
C GLU A 23 -0.56 24.15 -2.96
N ILE A 24 -1.89 24.14 -3.10
CA ILE A 24 -2.64 23.00 -3.62
C ILE A 24 -3.27 23.36 -4.96
N ALA A 25 -3.28 22.41 -5.87
CA ALA A 25 -3.84 22.54 -7.20
C ALA A 25 -4.79 21.37 -7.52
N PRO A 26 -5.79 21.57 -8.38
CA PRO A 26 -6.69 20.52 -8.82
C PRO A 26 -5.94 19.33 -9.45
N PHE A 27 -6.40 18.11 -9.15
CA PHE A 27 -5.87 16.87 -9.74
C PHE A 27 -7.03 15.89 -10.07
N PRO A 28 -7.10 15.34 -11.30
CA PRO A 28 -6.23 15.67 -12.45
C PRO A 28 -6.36 17.13 -12.89
N THR A 29 -5.34 17.65 -13.55
CA THR A 29 -5.28 19.05 -13.98
C THR A 29 -6.48 19.41 -14.86
N GLY A 30 -7.15 20.52 -14.56
CA GLY A 30 -8.12 21.08 -15.51
C GLY A 30 -9.37 21.80 -14.97
N ALA A 31 -9.80 21.61 -13.75
CA ALA A 31 -10.97 22.34 -13.24
C ALA A 31 -10.80 22.72 -11.79
N GLY A 32 -10.69 24.01 -11.51
CA GLY A 32 -10.58 24.60 -10.19
C GLY A 32 -9.37 25.53 -10.03
N ASP A 33 -9.39 26.33 -8.98
CA ASP A 33 -8.36 27.29 -8.69
C ASP A 33 -7.30 26.70 -7.75
N SER A 34 -6.03 26.98 -8.04
CA SER A 34 -4.96 26.75 -7.07
C SER A 34 -5.10 27.72 -5.89
N ARG A 35 -4.82 27.25 -4.71
CA ARG A 35 -4.89 28.07 -3.50
C ARG A 35 -3.79 27.76 -2.52
N VAL A 36 -3.53 28.67 -1.61
CA VAL A 36 -2.51 28.55 -0.58
C VAL A 36 -3.16 28.28 0.78
N LEU A 37 -2.67 27.25 1.45
CA LEU A 37 -3.03 26.93 2.83
C LEU A 37 -1.81 27.24 3.72
N ASN A 38 -2.02 27.94 4.83
CA ASN A 38 -0.97 28.15 5.82
C ASN A 38 -1.04 27.06 6.90
N ALA A 39 0.09 26.45 7.22
CA ALA A 39 0.19 25.39 8.22
C ALA A 39 1.40 25.63 9.11
N SER A 40 1.28 25.33 10.40
CA SER A 40 2.41 25.35 11.36
C SER A 40 3.39 24.20 11.14
N ALA A 41 2.91 23.10 10.57
CA ALA A 41 3.72 21.94 10.19
C ALA A 41 3.10 21.22 9.00
N VAL A 42 3.94 20.56 8.19
CA VAL A 42 3.52 19.75 7.05
C VAL A 42 4.04 18.33 7.21
N CYS A 43 3.14 17.37 7.20
CA CYS A 43 3.48 15.94 7.19
C CYS A 43 3.26 15.38 5.78
N VAL A 44 4.32 14.82 5.18
CA VAL A 44 4.29 14.26 3.83
C VAL A 44 4.18 12.74 3.90
N THR A 45 3.04 12.19 3.47
CA THR A 45 2.76 10.75 3.49
C THR A 45 2.19 10.26 2.15
N VAL A 46 2.71 10.80 1.05
CA VAL A 46 2.18 10.61 -0.33
C VAL A 46 2.70 9.34 -1.02
N GLY A 47 3.35 8.45 -0.29
CA GLY A 47 3.86 7.18 -0.81
C GLY A 47 5.36 7.02 -0.65
N ARG A 48 5.90 6.00 -1.31
CA ARG A 48 7.31 5.58 -1.23
C ARG A 48 7.92 5.53 -2.62
N VAL A 49 9.22 5.69 -2.67
CA VAL A 49 10.05 5.44 -3.86
C VAL A 49 11.07 4.35 -3.53
N PRO A 50 11.42 3.48 -4.47
CA PRO A 50 12.40 2.43 -4.21
C PRO A 50 13.82 3.01 -4.16
N ASN A 51 14.69 2.41 -3.34
CA ASN A 51 16.11 2.68 -3.37
C ASN A 51 16.82 1.52 -4.08
N THR A 52 16.96 1.65 -5.40
CA THR A 52 17.46 0.60 -6.30
C THR A 52 18.69 1.05 -7.10
N ALA A 53 19.43 2.04 -6.59
CA ALA A 53 20.66 2.49 -7.21
C ALA A 53 21.66 1.34 -7.37
N GLY A 54 22.25 1.19 -8.55
CA GLY A 54 23.22 0.15 -8.87
C GLY A 54 22.63 -1.21 -9.26
N LEU A 55 21.32 -1.44 -9.08
CA LEU A 55 20.73 -2.74 -9.38
C LEU A 55 20.53 -2.97 -10.87
N ALA A 56 20.24 -1.93 -11.64
CA ALA A 56 20.14 -2.04 -13.09
C ALA A 56 21.50 -2.41 -13.73
N GLU A 57 22.59 -1.84 -13.24
CA GLU A 57 23.95 -2.16 -13.64
C GLU A 57 24.36 -3.59 -13.27
N ALA A 58 23.76 -4.14 -12.20
CA ALA A 58 23.91 -5.55 -11.82
C ALA A 58 23.02 -6.52 -12.65
N GLY A 59 22.25 -5.99 -13.63
CA GLY A 59 21.40 -6.78 -14.51
C GLY A 59 19.99 -7.04 -13.97
N ILE A 60 19.62 -6.46 -12.84
CA ILE A 60 18.29 -6.61 -12.26
C ILE A 60 17.31 -5.67 -13.00
N ALA A 61 16.23 -6.23 -13.55
CA ALA A 61 15.22 -5.47 -14.23
C ALA A 61 14.42 -4.60 -13.25
N LEU A 62 14.29 -3.32 -13.60
CA LEU A 62 13.46 -2.35 -12.88
C LEU A 62 12.29 -1.94 -13.80
N ASP A 63 11.15 -1.63 -13.20
CA ASP A 63 10.03 -1.04 -13.93
C ASP A 63 10.27 0.47 -14.21
N GLN A 64 9.34 1.11 -14.91
CA GLN A 64 9.43 2.54 -15.27
C GLN A 64 9.50 3.48 -14.04
N ARG A 65 9.13 3.02 -12.88
CA ARG A 65 9.14 3.77 -11.61
C ARG A 65 10.29 3.38 -10.70
N GLY A 66 11.18 2.49 -11.18
CA GLY A 66 12.37 2.03 -10.47
C GLY A 66 12.14 0.86 -9.51
N TRP A 67 10.96 0.24 -9.47
CA TRP A 67 10.70 -0.94 -8.64
C TRP A 67 11.33 -2.19 -9.27
N ILE A 68 11.80 -3.12 -8.41
CA ILE A 68 12.36 -4.41 -8.89
C ILE A 68 11.24 -5.26 -9.48
N VAL A 69 11.45 -5.72 -10.72
CA VAL A 69 10.54 -6.66 -11.37
C VAL A 69 10.88 -8.08 -10.91
N VAL A 70 9.89 -8.79 -10.38
CA VAL A 70 9.98 -10.21 -10.02
C VAL A 70 8.83 -10.99 -10.63
N ASP A 71 9.05 -12.27 -10.86
CA ASP A 71 7.99 -13.22 -11.25
C ASP A 71 7.11 -13.63 -10.04
N ASP A 72 6.17 -14.53 -10.26
CA ASP A 72 5.27 -15.03 -9.22
C ASP A 72 5.96 -15.90 -8.17
N THR A 73 7.18 -16.33 -8.44
CA THR A 73 8.05 -17.06 -7.49
C THR A 73 8.98 -16.13 -6.71
N LEU A 74 8.88 -14.80 -6.93
CA LEU A 74 9.70 -13.74 -6.33
C LEU A 74 11.14 -13.68 -6.85
N GLU A 75 11.45 -14.38 -7.96
CA GLU A 75 12.76 -14.33 -8.59
C GLU A 75 12.87 -13.11 -9.50
N THR A 76 14.01 -12.46 -9.50
CA THR A 76 14.32 -11.31 -10.37
C THR A 76 14.68 -11.78 -11.78
N SER A 77 15.01 -10.83 -12.66
CA SER A 77 15.60 -11.14 -13.99
C SER A 77 16.95 -11.86 -13.92
N VAL A 78 17.61 -11.84 -12.77
CA VAL A 78 18.89 -12.55 -12.55
C VAL A 78 18.61 -13.88 -11.83
N PRO A 79 18.91 -15.03 -12.46
CA PRO A 79 18.65 -16.32 -11.86
C PRO A 79 19.31 -16.49 -10.48
N GLY A 80 18.54 -17.02 -9.52
CA GLY A 80 18.99 -17.22 -8.14
C GLY A 80 18.95 -15.97 -7.27
N VAL A 81 18.55 -14.81 -7.82
CA VAL A 81 18.37 -13.55 -7.08
C VAL A 81 16.88 -13.28 -6.89
N TYR A 82 16.49 -13.09 -5.64
CA TYR A 82 15.10 -12.85 -5.24
C TYR A 82 14.94 -11.47 -4.65
N ALA A 83 13.77 -10.85 -4.83
CA ALA A 83 13.41 -9.60 -4.18
C ALA A 83 12.02 -9.72 -3.53
N ILE A 84 11.90 -9.16 -2.33
CA ILE A 84 10.70 -9.24 -1.50
C ILE A 84 10.39 -7.89 -0.85
N GLY A 85 9.14 -7.74 -0.38
CA GLY A 85 8.68 -6.55 0.33
C GLY A 85 8.52 -5.33 -0.55
N ASP A 86 8.52 -4.17 0.07
CA ASP A 86 8.18 -2.89 -0.55
C ASP A 86 8.99 -2.57 -1.83
N VAL A 87 10.21 -3.07 -1.96
CA VAL A 87 11.08 -2.81 -3.12
C VAL A 87 10.54 -3.38 -4.43
N THR A 88 9.60 -4.34 -4.36
CA THR A 88 8.92 -4.92 -5.54
C THR A 88 7.72 -4.07 -6.02
N GLY A 89 7.37 -3.03 -5.25
CA GLY A 89 6.44 -1.98 -5.64
C GLY A 89 4.97 -2.27 -5.45
N PRO A 90 4.11 -1.30 -5.83
CA PRO A 90 2.68 -1.31 -5.53
C PRO A 90 1.85 -2.29 -6.38
N ARG A 91 2.46 -3.04 -7.29
CA ARG A 91 1.81 -4.19 -7.93
C ARG A 91 1.58 -5.34 -6.94
N ARG A 92 2.29 -5.30 -5.81
CA ARG A 92 2.18 -6.24 -4.69
C ARG A 92 1.74 -5.49 -3.43
N ILE A 93 1.41 -6.23 -2.40
CA ILE A 93 0.89 -5.64 -1.15
C ILE A 93 2.07 -5.24 -0.26
N MET A 94 2.27 -3.93 -0.08
CA MET A 94 3.39 -3.34 0.65
C MET A 94 3.11 -3.30 2.17
N LEU A 95 3.06 -4.48 2.79
CA LEU A 95 2.83 -4.66 4.23
C LEU A 95 3.94 -5.53 4.83
N ALA A 96 4.36 -5.23 6.06
CA ALA A 96 5.46 -5.92 6.73
C ALA A 96 5.24 -7.44 6.86
N HIS A 97 4.03 -7.87 7.20
CA HIS A 97 3.71 -9.29 7.31
C HIS A 97 3.65 -9.99 5.93
N MET A 98 3.37 -9.25 4.85
CA MET A 98 3.50 -9.79 3.50
C MET A 98 4.96 -9.97 3.10
N ALA A 99 5.83 -9.01 3.41
CA ALA A 99 7.27 -9.18 3.21
C ALA A 99 7.81 -10.40 3.97
N ALA A 100 7.30 -10.69 5.17
CA ALA A 100 7.66 -11.90 5.92
C ALA A 100 7.14 -13.17 5.23
N ALA A 101 5.90 -13.18 4.72
CA ALA A 101 5.37 -14.32 3.95
C ALA A 101 6.16 -14.55 2.65
N GLU A 102 6.49 -13.48 1.94
CA GLU A 102 7.34 -13.51 0.74
C GLU A 102 8.73 -14.06 1.06
N ALA A 103 9.32 -13.70 2.23
CA ALA A 103 10.61 -14.23 2.66
C ALA A 103 10.56 -15.75 2.82
N HIS A 104 9.49 -16.31 3.39
CA HIS A 104 9.32 -17.76 3.50
C HIS A 104 9.22 -18.42 2.12
N THR A 105 8.51 -17.80 1.17
CA THR A 105 8.39 -18.29 -0.19
C THR A 105 9.74 -18.23 -0.92
N ALA A 106 10.46 -17.10 -0.84
CA ALA A 106 11.76 -16.92 -1.47
C ALA A 106 12.80 -17.91 -0.93
N VAL A 107 12.89 -18.07 0.39
CA VAL A 107 13.81 -19.06 1.02
C VAL A 107 13.46 -20.49 0.60
N HIS A 108 12.17 -20.85 0.55
CA HIS A 108 11.76 -22.16 0.03
C HIS A 108 12.25 -22.34 -1.41
N ASN A 109 12.07 -21.33 -2.27
CA ASN A 109 12.43 -21.41 -3.69
C ASN A 109 13.95 -21.46 -3.93
N ILE A 110 14.73 -20.81 -3.06
CA ILE A 110 16.20 -20.92 -3.06
C ILE A 110 16.65 -22.35 -2.72
N LEU A 111 16.01 -22.96 -1.71
CA LEU A 111 16.38 -24.29 -1.23
C LEU A 111 15.82 -25.43 -2.12
N HIS A 112 14.75 -25.15 -2.87
CA HIS A 112 14.05 -26.14 -3.69
C HIS A 112 13.78 -25.60 -5.11
N PRO A 113 14.83 -25.31 -5.91
CA PRO A 113 14.67 -24.67 -7.22
C PRO A 113 13.85 -25.54 -8.20
N GLU A 114 13.82 -26.85 -8.00
CA GLU A 114 13.02 -27.81 -8.78
C GLU A 114 11.54 -27.85 -8.39
N LYS A 115 11.18 -27.24 -7.27
CA LYS A 115 9.81 -27.24 -6.72
C LYS A 115 9.43 -25.87 -6.17
N LYS A 116 9.54 -24.84 -7.00
CA LYS A 116 9.23 -23.46 -6.60
C LYS A 116 7.77 -23.30 -6.24
N LYS A 117 7.52 -22.48 -5.23
CA LYS A 117 6.20 -22.03 -4.80
C LYS A 117 5.90 -20.66 -5.40
N VAL A 118 4.65 -20.44 -5.75
CA VAL A 118 4.09 -19.14 -6.13
C VAL A 118 3.60 -18.44 -4.87
N GLN A 119 3.90 -17.14 -4.75
CA GLN A 119 3.39 -16.31 -3.66
C GLN A 119 1.92 -15.97 -3.89
N SER A 120 1.07 -16.25 -2.90
CA SER A 120 -0.35 -15.90 -2.94
C SER A 120 -0.62 -14.56 -2.24
N TYR A 121 -1.50 -13.74 -2.84
CA TYR A 121 -1.98 -12.47 -2.29
C TYR A 121 -3.50 -12.44 -2.13
N THR A 122 -4.17 -13.58 -2.22
CA THR A 122 -5.64 -13.66 -2.22
C THR A 122 -6.24 -13.34 -0.85
N VAL A 123 -5.58 -13.77 0.22
CA VAL A 123 -6.08 -13.59 1.59
C VAL A 123 -5.00 -12.88 2.39
N VAL A 124 -5.06 -11.56 2.41
CA VAL A 124 -4.08 -10.72 3.13
C VAL A 124 -4.85 -9.83 4.10
N PRO A 125 -4.66 -10.02 5.42
CA PRO A 125 -5.23 -9.09 6.39
C PRO A 125 -4.55 -7.73 6.29
N SER A 126 -5.32 -6.66 6.36
CA SER A 126 -4.78 -5.32 6.53
C SER A 126 -5.51 -4.53 7.62
N ALA A 127 -4.85 -3.54 8.17
CA ALA A 127 -5.41 -2.68 9.20
C ALA A 127 -5.03 -1.22 8.94
N ILE A 128 -6.03 -0.34 9.07
CA ILE A 128 -5.85 1.11 9.02
C ILE A 128 -6.07 1.62 10.46
N PHE A 129 -5.02 2.16 11.05
CA PHE A 129 -4.98 2.59 12.46
C PHE A 129 -5.56 4.01 12.64
N THR A 130 -6.74 4.23 12.11
CA THR A 130 -7.52 5.44 12.34
C THR A 130 -8.36 5.32 13.61
N SER A 131 -9.11 6.35 13.97
CA SER A 131 -10.12 6.30 15.05
C SER A 131 -11.50 6.61 14.45
N PRO A 132 -12.39 5.62 14.31
CA PRO A 132 -12.20 4.18 14.59
C PRO A 132 -11.23 3.49 13.63
N GLU A 133 -10.69 2.34 14.05
CA GLU A 133 -9.83 1.47 13.24
C GLU A 133 -10.64 0.74 12.17
N ILE A 134 -9.99 0.45 11.03
CA ILE A 134 -10.56 -0.36 9.96
C ILE A 134 -9.66 -1.58 9.74
N GLY A 135 -10.25 -2.76 9.75
CA GLY A 135 -9.58 -4.01 9.39
C GLY A 135 -10.30 -4.68 8.23
N ASP A 136 -9.53 -5.21 7.29
CA ASP A 136 -10.07 -5.98 6.17
C ASP A 136 -9.23 -7.21 5.87
N VAL A 137 -9.83 -8.17 5.19
CA VAL A 137 -9.15 -9.36 4.67
C VAL A 137 -9.91 -9.95 3.50
N GLY A 138 -9.21 -10.27 2.43
CA GLY A 138 -9.78 -10.89 1.24
C GLY A 138 -10.44 -9.89 0.29
N LEU A 139 -11.45 -10.34 -0.44
CA LEU A 139 -12.12 -9.56 -1.47
C LEU A 139 -13.25 -8.69 -0.91
N THR A 140 -13.41 -7.51 -1.43
CA THR A 140 -14.64 -6.72 -1.28
C THR A 140 -15.77 -7.33 -2.10
N GLU A 141 -17.02 -6.94 -1.81
CA GLU A 141 -18.17 -7.37 -2.60
C GLU A 141 -18.06 -6.96 -4.09
N GLU A 142 -17.52 -5.78 -4.35
CA GLU A 142 -17.29 -5.27 -5.70
C GLU A 142 -16.25 -6.12 -6.44
N GLN A 143 -15.10 -6.38 -5.82
CA GLN A 143 -14.05 -7.24 -6.39
C GLN A 143 -14.53 -8.67 -6.63
N ALA A 144 -15.35 -9.22 -5.73
CA ALA A 144 -15.95 -10.54 -5.91
C ALA A 144 -16.88 -10.55 -7.14
N ARG A 145 -17.69 -9.50 -7.33
CA ARG A 145 -18.58 -9.35 -8.48
C ARG A 145 -17.80 -9.23 -9.80
N GLU A 146 -16.72 -8.43 -9.82
CA GLU A 146 -15.85 -8.28 -11.00
C GLU A 146 -15.20 -9.60 -11.40
N GLN A 147 -14.89 -10.46 -10.43
CA GLN A 147 -14.33 -11.79 -10.67
C GLN A 147 -15.41 -12.87 -10.97
N GLY A 148 -16.69 -12.50 -11.07
CA GLY A 148 -17.78 -13.43 -11.31
C GLY A 148 -18.07 -14.37 -10.14
N ILE A 149 -17.62 -14.05 -8.94
CA ILE A 149 -17.88 -14.83 -7.73
C ILE A 149 -19.25 -14.48 -7.18
N ALA A 150 -20.12 -15.47 -7.04
CA ALA A 150 -21.42 -15.31 -6.40
C ALA A 150 -21.23 -15.13 -4.88
N ALA A 151 -21.21 -13.88 -4.43
CA ALA A 151 -21.07 -13.52 -3.03
C ALA A 151 -22.40 -12.98 -2.46
N ARG A 152 -22.59 -13.15 -1.16
CA ARG A 152 -23.65 -12.49 -0.39
C ARG A 152 -22.99 -11.70 0.74
N SER A 153 -23.44 -10.46 0.95
CA SER A 153 -23.00 -9.64 2.07
C SER A 153 -23.99 -9.68 3.22
N ALA A 154 -23.48 -9.56 4.43
CA ALA A 154 -24.25 -9.37 5.64
C ALA A 154 -23.49 -8.40 6.57
N VAL A 155 -24.25 -7.57 7.29
CA VAL A 155 -23.69 -6.61 8.25
C VAL A 155 -23.97 -7.09 9.66
N PHE A 156 -22.93 -7.13 10.49
CA PHE A 156 -23.05 -7.40 11.92
C PHE A 156 -22.55 -6.20 12.71
N GLN A 157 -23.29 -5.75 13.69
CA GLN A 157 -22.93 -4.56 14.47
C GLN A 157 -21.73 -4.85 15.37
N PHE A 158 -20.68 -4.06 15.26
CA PHE A 158 -19.43 -4.28 16.00
C PHE A 158 -19.65 -4.29 17.52
N ARG A 159 -20.53 -3.43 18.04
CA ARG A 159 -20.93 -3.36 19.46
C ARG A 159 -21.52 -4.67 20.02
N GLU A 160 -21.98 -5.57 19.16
CA GLU A 160 -22.56 -6.86 19.56
C GLU A 160 -21.50 -7.96 19.67
N LEU A 161 -20.26 -7.68 19.26
CA LEU A 161 -19.14 -8.60 19.43
C LEU A 161 -18.71 -8.65 20.91
N GLY A 162 -18.51 -9.84 21.42
CA GLY A 162 -18.08 -10.04 22.81
C GLY A 162 -16.77 -9.30 23.15
N LYS A 163 -15.82 -9.23 22.20
CA LYS A 163 -14.59 -8.47 22.38
C LYS A 163 -14.86 -6.96 22.48
N ALA A 164 -15.72 -6.41 21.63
CA ALA A 164 -16.09 -4.99 21.69
C ALA A 164 -16.72 -4.62 23.02
N GLN A 165 -17.62 -5.49 23.53
CA GLN A 165 -18.23 -5.32 24.86
C GLN A 165 -17.18 -5.36 25.97
N ALA A 166 -16.27 -6.35 25.93
CA ALA A 166 -15.19 -6.45 26.92
C ALA A 166 -14.24 -5.24 26.91
N MET A 167 -14.06 -4.61 25.77
CA MET A 167 -13.24 -3.40 25.60
C MET A 167 -13.99 -2.10 25.86
N GLY A 168 -15.32 -2.15 26.08
CA GLY A 168 -16.16 -0.95 26.18
C GLY A 168 -16.34 -0.17 24.87
N ALA A 169 -15.99 -0.77 23.71
CA ALA A 169 -16.10 -0.18 22.39
C ALA A 169 -17.53 -0.38 21.82
N LEU A 170 -18.49 0.36 22.37
CA LEU A 170 -19.92 0.17 22.08
C LEU A 170 -20.51 1.25 21.15
N SER A 171 -19.70 2.23 20.72
CA SER A 171 -20.11 3.33 19.84
C SER A 171 -19.83 3.02 18.37
#